data_546f736426f2bd254031c1296f19db71
#
_entry.id   546f736426f2bd254031c1296f19db71
#
_cell.length_a   1.000
_cell.length_b   1.000
_cell.length_c   1.000
_cell.angle_alpha   90.00
_cell.angle_beta   90.00
_cell.angle_gamma   90.00
#
_symmetry.space_group_name_H-M   'P 1'
#
loop_
_entity.id
_entity.type
_entity.pdbx_description
1 polymer ?
#
loop_
_entity_poly.entity_id
_entity_poly.type
_entity_poly.pdbx_seq_one_letter_code
_entity_poly.pdbx_strand_id
1 'polypeptide(L)'
;MKLSEQIKDYALDLGYHTVGIAPANPFIQYTEALEQRREDYSWSPRLWPIADPGSTFPGARSVVVAAYDYGSEGFPPELIGRIGRIYQARCYGAPKDRIHGSRNELLRHFLIAVGCTAAPWQVGFSPVPDRPAAVRAGIAQFGRNTFACAPSIGSFIVIHSFLVDRELDYDTPAEGIHCPPKCQLCQNACPTGAITAECRINPRRCIAFNTFTTRGDNGVSLYIPAEIRPKMATWIHGCDICQQVCPRNQRKSEIAISPYLAKKAKEFDLFSLLTLTEEYYNRVVKPLMYNYVRDMSVFRRNAAIALGNLGDPDSVDALSSALSDPAEPVRSHAAWALGRIGGHRARKALESALGKEGGEKARQEIQDALAQLP
;
A
#
# COMPACT_ATOMS: atom_id res chain seq x y z
N MET A 1 -5.96 -38.08 8.93
CA MET A 1 -5.63 -36.64 9.04
C MET A 1 -6.95 -35.87 8.92
N LYS A 2 -7.23 -34.98 9.83
CA LYS A 2 -8.43 -34.12 9.79
C LYS A 2 -8.37 -33.17 8.59
N LEU A 3 -9.53 -32.75 8.10
CA LEU A 3 -9.58 -31.84 6.95
C LEU A 3 -8.86 -30.50 7.23
N SER A 4 -9.01 -29.97 8.43
CA SER A 4 -8.32 -28.74 8.86
C SER A 4 -6.80 -28.85 8.79
N GLU A 5 -6.25 -30.01 9.17
CA GLU A 5 -4.81 -30.33 9.08
C GLU A 5 -4.37 -30.40 7.60
N GLN A 6 -5.13 -31.09 6.76
CA GLN A 6 -4.82 -31.21 5.32
C GLN A 6 -4.76 -29.82 4.65
N ILE A 7 -5.71 -28.93 4.98
CA ILE A 7 -5.75 -27.57 4.44
C ILE A 7 -4.50 -26.80 4.88
N LYS A 8 -4.11 -26.89 6.16
CA LYS A 8 -2.95 -26.20 6.69
C LYS A 8 -1.66 -26.71 6.06
N ASP A 9 -1.48 -28.04 6.02
CA ASP A 9 -0.30 -28.67 5.42
C ASP A 9 -0.13 -28.26 3.95
N TYR A 10 -1.21 -28.34 3.17
CA TYR A 10 -1.15 -27.93 1.77
C TYR A 10 -0.82 -26.43 1.60
N ALA A 11 -1.36 -25.57 2.44
CA ALA A 11 -1.03 -24.16 2.38
C ALA A 11 0.45 -23.90 2.73
N LEU A 12 1.00 -24.61 3.72
CA LEU A 12 2.44 -24.54 4.06
C LEU A 12 3.30 -25.02 2.89
N ASP A 13 2.92 -26.14 2.23
CA ASP A 13 3.61 -26.66 1.04
C ASP A 13 3.57 -25.66 -0.14
N LEU A 14 2.52 -24.86 -0.26
CA LEU A 14 2.45 -23.76 -1.22
C LEU A 14 3.39 -22.59 -0.87
N GLY A 15 4.07 -22.64 0.29
CA GLY A 15 5.00 -21.63 0.76
C GLY A 15 4.36 -20.49 1.54
N TYR A 16 3.16 -20.65 2.09
CA TYR A 16 2.70 -19.77 3.17
C TYR A 16 3.50 -20.06 4.44
N HIS A 17 3.77 -19.04 5.23
CA HIS A 17 4.60 -19.16 6.44
C HIS A 17 3.77 -19.51 7.67
N THR A 18 2.51 -19.16 7.68
CA THR A 18 1.59 -19.52 8.75
C THR A 18 0.15 -19.56 8.20
N VAL A 19 -0.62 -20.47 8.76
CA VAL A 19 -2.01 -20.72 8.37
C VAL A 19 -2.83 -20.98 9.62
N GLY A 20 -4.02 -20.40 9.67
CA GLY A 20 -4.96 -20.62 10.75
C GLY A 20 -6.41 -20.63 10.25
N ILE A 21 -7.29 -21.14 11.07
CA ILE A 21 -8.71 -21.27 10.76
C ILE A 21 -9.53 -20.65 11.87
N ALA A 22 -10.50 -19.82 11.51
CA ALA A 22 -11.39 -19.15 12.44
C ALA A 22 -12.87 -19.35 12.06
N PRO A 23 -13.82 -19.17 13.00
CA PRO A 23 -15.24 -19.15 12.66
C PRO A 23 -15.57 -17.92 11.79
N ALA A 24 -16.50 -18.10 10.84
CA ALA A 24 -16.98 -17.04 9.96
C ALA A 24 -18.08 -16.18 10.62
N ASN A 25 -17.88 -15.80 11.88
CA ASN A 25 -18.75 -14.89 12.61
C ASN A 25 -18.49 -13.43 12.22
N PRO A 26 -19.47 -12.52 12.34
CA PRO A 26 -19.25 -11.09 12.13
C PRO A 26 -18.09 -10.52 12.95
N PHE A 27 -17.38 -9.55 12.37
CA PHE A 27 -16.26 -8.87 13.01
C PHE A 27 -16.76 -7.62 13.77
N ILE A 28 -17.47 -7.83 14.89
CA ILE A 28 -18.16 -6.78 15.66
C ILE A 28 -17.20 -5.64 16.05
N GLN A 29 -16.06 -5.97 16.67
CA GLN A 29 -15.06 -4.97 17.09
C GLN A 29 -14.51 -4.15 15.91
N TYR A 30 -14.36 -4.77 14.74
CA TYR A 30 -13.94 -4.06 13.53
C TYR A 30 -15.02 -3.09 13.05
N THR A 31 -16.28 -3.49 13.06
CA THR A 31 -17.43 -2.63 12.72
C THR A 31 -17.50 -1.43 13.66
N GLU A 32 -17.44 -1.67 14.97
CA GLU A 32 -17.42 -0.61 15.99
C GLU A 32 -16.28 0.39 15.78
N ALA A 33 -15.08 -0.12 15.49
CA ALA A 33 -13.92 0.71 15.21
C ALA A 33 -14.06 1.53 13.92
N LEU A 34 -14.76 1.04 12.90
CA LEU A 34 -15.09 1.79 11.69
C LEU A 34 -16.14 2.87 11.97
N GLU A 35 -17.19 2.55 12.72
CA GLU A 35 -18.24 3.51 13.07
C GLU A 35 -17.69 4.71 13.85
N GLN A 36 -16.82 4.46 14.84
CA GLN A 36 -16.16 5.51 15.60
C GLN A 36 -15.30 6.45 14.73
N ARG A 37 -14.94 6.04 13.52
CA ARG A 37 -14.06 6.75 12.59
C ARG A 37 -14.64 6.82 11.18
N ARG A 38 -15.96 6.85 11.08
CA ARG A 38 -16.67 6.81 9.79
C ARG A 38 -16.19 7.89 8.82
N GLU A 39 -15.93 9.10 9.29
CA GLU A 39 -15.44 10.21 8.47
C GLU A 39 -14.08 9.92 7.85
N ASP A 40 -13.16 9.33 8.61
CA ASP A 40 -11.82 8.97 8.14
C ASP A 40 -11.84 7.88 7.06
N TYR A 41 -12.87 7.01 7.06
CA TYR A 41 -12.97 5.83 6.20
C TYR A 41 -14.14 5.88 5.20
N SER A 42 -14.91 6.96 5.13
CA SER A 42 -16.06 7.13 4.22
C SER A 42 -15.72 6.94 2.72
N TRP A 43 -14.47 7.13 2.36
CA TRP A 43 -13.94 6.92 1.00
C TRP A 43 -13.96 5.45 0.54
N SER A 44 -14.11 4.48 1.46
CA SER A 44 -14.12 3.05 1.13
C SER A 44 -15.36 2.35 1.71
N PRO A 45 -16.55 2.54 1.11
CA PRO A 45 -17.82 2.03 1.65
C PRO A 45 -17.87 0.51 1.79
N ARG A 46 -17.06 -0.23 1.04
CA ARG A 46 -16.99 -1.69 1.14
C ARG A 46 -16.28 -2.24 2.38
N LEU A 47 -15.68 -1.39 3.21
CA LEU A 47 -15.11 -1.83 4.49
C LEU A 47 -16.19 -2.36 5.46
N TRP A 48 -17.44 -1.90 5.33
CA TRP A 48 -18.55 -2.34 6.16
C TRP A 48 -19.10 -3.72 5.77
N PRO A 49 -19.46 -3.99 4.51
CA PRO A 49 -19.95 -5.31 4.11
C PRO A 49 -19.01 -6.46 4.46
N ILE A 50 -17.69 -6.29 4.25
CA ILE A 50 -16.72 -7.36 4.54
C ILE A 50 -16.60 -7.69 6.05
N ALA A 51 -17.12 -6.84 6.94
CA ALA A 51 -17.16 -7.11 8.36
C ALA A 51 -18.14 -8.23 8.74
N ASP A 52 -19.09 -8.54 7.86
CA ASP A 52 -20.00 -9.66 7.99
C ASP A 52 -19.72 -10.71 6.89
N PRO A 53 -19.01 -11.81 7.23
CA PRO A 53 -18.74 -12.88 6.28
C PRO A 53 -20.00 -13.44 5.61
N GLY A 54 -21.13 -13.51 6.32
CA GLY A 54 -22.39 -14.00 5.80
C GLY A 54 -22.98 -13.13 4.69
N SER A 55 -22.76 -11.81 4.74
CA SER A 55 -23.16 -10.89 3.67
C SER A 55 -22.28 -10.97 2.43
N THR A 56 -21.03 -11.38 2.60
CA THR A 56 -20.06 -11.58 1.49
C THR A 56 -20.21 -12.95 0.83
N PHE A 57 -20.43 -13.98 1.65
CA PHE A 57 -20.61 -15.36 1.20
C PHE A 57 -21.70 -16.03 2.06
N PRO A 58 -22.95 -16.06 1.58
CA PRO A 58 -24.05 -16.74 2.29
C PRO A 58 -23.72 -18.21 2.53
N GLY A 59 -23.87 -18.66 3.78
CA GLY A 59 -23.50 -20.02 4.18
C GLY A 59 -22.06 -20.21 4.64
N ALA A 60 -21.25 -19.14 4.72
CA ALA A 60 -19.91 -19.19 5.30
C ALA A 60 -19.94 -19.76 6.74
N ARG A 61 -19.07 -20.74 7.00
CA ARG A 61 -18.88 -21.38 8.30
C ARG A 61 -17.50 -21.07 8.89
N SER A 62 -16.46 -21.13 8.02
CA SER A 62 -15.09 -20.93 8.44
C SER A 62 -14.36 -19.91 7.57
N VAL A 63 -13.34 -19.29 8.14
CA VAL A 63 -12.35 -18.47 7.43
C VAL A 63 -11.00 -19.17 7.51
N VAL A 64 -10.44 -19.57 6.37
CA VAL A 64 -9.06 -20.06 6.27
C VAL A 64 -8.19 -18.83 5.99
N VAL A 65 -7.21 -18.56 6.85
CA VAL A 65 -6.33 -17.40 6.75
C VAL A 65 -4.89 -17.85 6.63
N ALA A 66 -4.23 -17.44 5.56
CA ALA A 66 -2.85 -17.79 5.29
C ALA A 66 -2.00 -16.52 5.10
N ALA A 67 -0.80 -16.49 5.69
CA ALA A 67 0.11 -15.37 5.59
C ALA A 67 1.42 -15.77 4.90
N TYR A 68 1.81 -14.99 3.88
CA TYR A 68 3.08 -15.09 3.19
C TYR A 68 4.03 -14.00 3.65
N ASP A 69 5.27 -14.39 3.99
CA ASP A 69 6.32 -13.47 4.41
C ASP A 69 7.09 -12.90 3.21
N TYR A 70 6.75 -11.68 2.80
CA TYR A 70 7.55 -10.98 1.80
C TYR A 70 8.77 -10.26 2.40
N GLY A 71 8.88 -10.22 3.72
CA GLY A 71 10.06 -9.69 4.42
C GLY A 71 11.30 -10.56 4.21
N SER A 72 11.12 -11.84 3.92
CA SER A 72 12.22 -12.77 3.57
C SER A 72 12.84 -12.49 2.22
N GLU A 73 12.17 -11.77 1.32
CA GLU A 73 12.67 -11.47 -0.01
C GLU A 73 13.61 -10.27 -0.02
N GLY A 74 14.70 -10.36 -0.81
CA GLY A 74 15.61 -9.25 -1.03
C GLY A 74 14.92 -8.09 -1.72
N PHE A 75 15.18 -6.87 -1.24
CA PHE A 75 14.63 -5.65 -1.77
C PHE A 75 15.73 -4.73 -2.30
N PRO A 76 15.69 -4.29 -3.58
CA PRO A 76 16.72 -3.45 -4.16
C PRO A 76 16.94 -2.15 -3.39
N PRO A 77 18.18 -1.82 -3.00
CA PRO A 77 18.46 -0.62 -2.23
C PRO A 77 18.04 0.67 -2.94
N GLU A 78 18.08 0.70 -4.26
CA GLU A 78 17.64 1.84 -5.08
C GLU A 78 16.14 2.17 -4.93
N LEU A 79 15.35 1.21 -4.47
CA LEU A 79 13.90 1.36 -4.28
C LEU A 79 13.52 1.72 -2.84
N ILE A 80 14.47 1.67 -1.90
CA ILE A 80 14.23 2.08 -0.50
C ILE A 80 13.90 3.58 -0.47
N GLY A 81 12.78 3.92 0.20
CA GLY A 81 12.28 5.29 0.23
C GLY A 81 11.57 5.75 -1.06
N ARG A 82 11.41 4.87 -2.05
CA ARG A 82 10.72 5.15 -3.31
C ARG A 82 9.44 4.34 -3.49
N ILE A 83 9.49 3.04 -3.23
CA ILE A 83 8.29 2.18 -3.25
C ILE A 83 8.17 1.37 -1.96
N GLY A 84 6.95 1.14 -1.50
CA GLY A 84 6.69 0.24 -0.39
C GLY A 84 7.02 -1.20 -0.78
N ARG A 85 7.69 -1.93 0.12
CA ARG A 85 8.19 -3.28 -0.12
C ARG A 85 7.09 -4.27 -0.56
N ILE A 86 5.88 -4.12 -0.02
CA ILE A 86 4.73 -4.94 -0.39
C ILE A 86 4.39 -4.87 -1.89
N TYR A 87 4.71 -3.75 -2.57
CA TYR A 87 4.41 -3.54 -3.98
C TYR A 87 5.46 -4.11 -4.92
N GLN A 88 6.52 -4.72 -4.40
CA GLN A 88 7.44 -5.47 -5.24
C GLN A 88 6.65 -6.54 -6.02
N ALA A 89 6.85 -6.61 -7.33
CA ALA A 89 5.96 -7.34 -8.24
C ALA A 89 5.70 -8.81 -7.88
N ARG A 90 6.62 -9.46 -7.18
CA ARG A 90 6.50 -10.85 -6.77
C ARG A 90 5.94 -11.07 -5.36
N CYS A 91 5.83 -10.00 -4.56
CA CYS A 91 5.40 -10.09 -3.17
C CYS A 91 3.91 -9.80 -2.98
N TYR A 92 3.33 -8.96 -3.82
CA TYR A 92 1.93 -8.57 -3.70
C TYR A 92 1.01 -9.64 -4.29
N GLY A 93 -0.09 -9.96 -3.59
CA GLY A 93 -1.11 -10.92 -4.01
C GLY A 93 -1.79 -10.52 -5.32
N ALA A 94 -1.12 -10.77 -6.40
CA ALA A 94 -1.34 -10.17 -7.69
C ALA A 94 -2.14 -11.09 -8.62
N PRO A 95 -2.38 -10.65 -9.86
CA PRO A 95 -3.05 -11.43 -10.90
C PRO A 95 -2.51 -12.85 -11.08
N LYS A 96 -3.31 -13.70 -11.69
CA LYS A 96 -3.07 -15.14 -11.89
C LYS A 96 -1.73 -15.49 -12.57
N ASP A 97 -1.18 -14.56 -13.34
CA ASP A 97 0.11 -14.71 -14.03
C ASP A 97 1.34 -14.51 -13.13
N ARG A 98 1.12 -14.26 -11.83
CA ARG A 98 2.19 -14.06 -10.86
C ARG A 98 2.25 -15.17 -9.83
N ILE A 99 3.45 -15.48 -9.32
CA ILE A 99 3.67 -16.58 -8.36
C ILE A 99 2.73 -16.50 -7.15
N HIS A 100 2.56 -15.30 -6.58
CA HIS A 100 1.70 -15.14 -5.39
C HIS A 100 0.21 -15.23 -5.73
N GLY A 101 -0.21 -14.77 -6.90
CA GLY A 101 -1.55 -14.99 -7.41
C GLY A 101 -1.82 -16.48 -7.67
N SER A 102 -0.85 -17.19 -8.22
CA SER A 102 -0.95 -18.64 -8.45
C SER A 102 -1.08 -19.43 -7.14
N ARG A 103 -0.28 -19.07 -6.11
CA ARG A 103 -0.38 -19.69 -4.77
C ARG A 103 -1.79 -19.55 -4.18
N ASN A 104 -2.36 -18.36 -4.28
CA ASN A 104 -3.71 -18.08 -3.81
C ASN A 104 -4.77 -18.91 -4.57
N GLU A 105 -4.68 -18.99 -5.90
CA GLU A 105 -5.57 -19.80 -6.72
C GLU A 105 -5.40 -21.30 -6.45
N LEU A 106 -4.17 -21.78 -6.25
CA LEU A 106 -3.92 -23.18 -5.91
C LEU A 106 -4.56 -23.55 -4.58
N LEU A 107 -4.45 -22.71 -3.55
CA LEU A 107 -5.11 -22.97 -2.26
C LEU A 107 -6.63 -22.96 -2.42
N ARG A 108 -7.19 -22.02 -3.19
CA ARG A 108 -8.63 -21.98 -3.48
C ARG A 108 -9.09 -23.25 -4.21
N HIS A 109 -8.35 -23.70 -5.21
CA HIS A 109 -8.67 -24.93 -5.92
C HIS A 109 -8.59 -26.15 -5.01
N PHE A 110 -7.61 -26.22 -4.13
CA PHE A 110 -7.51 -27.29 -3.14
C PHE A 110 -8.74 -27.33 -2.21
N LEU A 111 -9.15 -26.15 -1.67
CA LEU A 111 -10.35 -26.06 -0.86
C LEU A 111 -11.59 -26.61 -1.57
N ILE A 112 -11.74 -26.33 -2.86
CA ILE A 112 -12.83 -26.88 -3.67
C ILE A 112 -12.67 -28.39 -3.86
N ALA A 113 -11.46 -28.85 -4.14
CA ALA A 113 -11.18 -30.28 -4.37
C ALA A 113 -11.45 -31.15 -3.13
N VAL A 114 -11.28 -30.61 -1.93
CA VAL A 114 -11.60 -31.29 -0.67
C VAL A 114 -13.05 -31.08 -0.22
N GLY A 115 -13.91 -30.57 -1.11
CA GLY A 115 -15.34 -30.47 -0.93
C GLY A 115 -15.83 -29.26 -0.16
N CYS A 116 -15.06 -28.17 -0.12
CA CYS A 116 -15.53 -26.87 0.35
C CYS A 116 -16.02 -26.04 -0.84
N THR A 117 -17.13 -25.32 -0.69
CA THR A 117 -17.39 -24.16 -1.55
C THR A 117 -16.58 -23.01 -1.01
N ALA A 118 -15.70 -22.44 -1.81
CA ALA A 118 -14.85 -21.32 -1.41
C ALA A 118 -15.30 -20.04 -2.13
N ALA A 119 -15.48 -18.96 -1.39
CA ALA A 119 -15.80 -17.66 -1.98
C ALA A 119 -14.72 -17.26 -2.99
N PRO A 120 -15.09 -16.74 -4.17
CA PRO A 120 -14.13 -16.32 -5.17
C PRO A 120 -13.32 -15.15 -4.60
N TRP A 121 -12.01 -15.34 -4.48
CA TRP A 121 -11.12 -14.24 -4.18
C TRP A 121 -11.04 -13.32 -5.41
N GLN A 122 -11.31 -12.04 -5.20
CA GLN A 122 -11.13 -11.03 -6.25
C GLN A 122 -9.86 -10.24 -5.98
N VAL A 123 -9.05 -10.02 -7.01
CA VAL A 123 -7.80 -9.26 -6.91
C VAL A 123 -8.03 -7.92 -6.21
N GLY A 124 -7.33 -7.72 -5.11
CA GLY A 124 -7.43 -6.49 -4.31
C GLY A 124 -8.61 -6.43 -3.35
N PHE A 125 -9.39 -7.52 -3.21
CA PHE A 125 -10.57 -7.57 -2.33
C PHE A 125 -10.65 -8.88 -1.58
N SER A 126 -10.26 -8.83 -0.32
CA SER A 126 -10.56 -9.93 0.60
C SER A 126 -12.07 -9.98 0.91
N PRO A 127 -12.64 -11.17 1.07
CA PRO A 127 -14.04 -11.34 1.48
C PRO A 127 -14.30 -10.98 2.96
N VAL A 128 -13.23 -10.75 3.74
CA VAL A 128 -13.26 -10.37 5.15
C VAL A 128 -12.17 -9.35 5.45
N PRO A 129 -12.18 -8.65 6.60
CA PRO A 129 -11.07 -7.80 7.00
C PRO A 129 -9.85 -8.67 7.39
N ASP A 130 -8.86 -8.79 6.49
CA ASP A 130 -7.73 -9.73 6.60
C ASP A 130 -6.99 -9.67 7.93
N ARG A 131 -6.70 -8.46 8.45
CA ARG A 131 -5.94 -8.31 9.69
C ARG A 131 -6.72 -8.81 10.91
N PRO A 132 -7.98 -8.42 11.14
CA PRO A 132 -8.82 -9.03 12.16
C PRO A 132 -9.01 -10.54 11.98
N ALA A 133 -9.12 -11.01 10.73
CA ALA A 133 -9.22 -12.44 10.45
C ALA A 133 -7.96 -13.20 10.87
N ALA A 134 -6.76 -12.65 10.58
CA ALA A 134 -5.49 -13.24 11.00
C ALA A 134 -5.33 -13.31 12.53
N VAL A 135 -5.82 -12.30 13.25
CA VAL A 135 -5.83 -12.29 14.72
C VAL A 135 -6.80 -13.35 15.25
N ARG A 136 -8.02 -13.41 14.71
CA ARG A 136 -9.03 -14.41 15.08
C ARG A 136 -8.57 -15.85 14.78
N ALA A 137 -7.82 -16.04 13.70
CA ALA A 137 -7.24 -17.33 13.33
C ALA A 137 -5.91 -17.66 14.06
N GLY A 138 -5.50 -16.85 15.03
CA GLY A 138 -4.33 -17.10 15.87
C GLY A 138 -2.96 -16.91 15.19
N ILE A 139 -2.92 -16.46 13.94
CA ILE A 139 -1.66 -16.39 13.18
C ILE A 139 -0.94 -15.04 13.28
N ALA A 140 -1.59 -14.00 13.82
CA ALA A 140 -1.00 -12.68 13.99
C ALA A 140 -1.62 -11.94 15.17
N GLN A 141 -0.92 -10.91 15.66
CA GLN A 141 -1.39 -9.93 16.61
C GLN A 141 -1.31 -8.53 16.01
N PHE A 142 -2.11 -7.58 16.47
CA PHE A 142 -1.96 -6.20 16.02
C PHE A 142 -0.68 -5.56 16.56
N GLY A 143 0.03 -4.85 15.68
CA GLY A 143 1.03 -3.86 16.08
C GLY A 143 0.39 -2.49 16.29
N ARG A 144 1.04 -1.63 17.08
CA ARG A 144 0.57 -0.24 17.33
C ARG A 144 0.43 0.59 16.07
N ASN A 145 1.13 0.21 14.99
CA ASN A 145 1.02 0.81 13.66
C ASN A 145 -0.16 0.27 12.83
N THR A 146 -1.08 -0.48 13.42
CA THR A 146 -2.24 -1.11 12.78
C THR A 146 -1.95 -2.30 11.86
N PHE A 147 -0.69 -2.67 11.64
CA PHE A 147 -0.37 -3.88 10.91
C PHE A 147 -0.62 -5.13 11.75
N ALA A 148 -0.99 -6.22 11.10
CA ALA A 148 -0.93 -7.55 11.68
C ALA A 148 0.54 -8.02 11.66
N CYS A 149 1.02 -8.50 12.80
CA CYS A 149 2.39 -8.98 12.99
C CYS A 149 2.33 -10.45 13.34
N ALA A 150 2.83 -11.31 12.47
CA ALA A 150 2.94 -12.74 12.76
C ALA A 150 4.17 -13.02 13.62
N PRO A 151 4.08 -13.98 14.58
CA PRO A 151 5.22 -14.36 15.40
C PRO A 151 6.42 -14.73 14.52
N SER A 152 7.63 -14.37 14.96
CA SER A 152 8.90 -14.63 14.28
C SER A 152 9.15 -14.00 12.91
N ILE A 153 8.12 -13.63 12.14
CA ILE A 153 8.26 -13.06 10.79
C ILE A 153 7.88 -11.57 10.71
N GLY A 154 7.18 -11.01 11.69
CA GLY A 154 6.85 -9.59 11.76
C GLY A 154 5.65 -9.20 10.90
N SER A 155 5.63 -7.94 10.43
CA SER A 155 4.50 -7.36 9.71
C SER A 155 4.71 -7.24 8.18
N PHE A 156 5.85 -7.65 7.65
CA PHE A 156 6.07 -7.73 6.21
C PHE A 156 5.42 -8.98 5.63
N ILE A 157 4.10 -9.10 5.80
CA ILE A 157 3.28 -10.25 5.38
C ILE A 157 2.14 -9.82 4.46
N VAL A 158 1.82 -10.67 3.49
CA VAL A 158 0.55 -10.62 2.75
C VAL A 158 -0.38 -11.65 3.36
N ILE A 159 -1.60 -11.24 3.67
CA ILE A 159 -2.64 -12.10 4.25
C ILE A 159 -3.66 -12.42 3.15
N HIS A 160 -3.96 -13.71 2.99
CA HIS A 160 -5.02 -14.20 2.14
C HIS A 160 -6.08 -14.90 3.00
N SER A 161 -7.34 -14.47 2.86
CA SER A 161 -8.46 -15.04 3.59
C SER A 161 -9.44 -15.70 2.61
N PHE A 162 -9.92 -16.90 2.96
CA PHE A 162 -10.87 -17.67 2.18
C PHE A 162 -12.08 -18.02 3.04
N LEU A 163 -13.27 -17.61 2.61
CA LEU A 163 -14.52 -18.06 3.23
C LEU A 163 -14.90 -19.42 2.67
N VAL A 164 -15.26 -20.36 3.53
CA VAL A 164 -15.72 -21.67 3.17
C VAL A 164 -17.03 -22.03 3.90
N ASP A 165 -17.87 -22.84 3.25
CA ASP A 165 -19.18 -23.27 3.74
C ASP A 165 -19.11 -24.47 4.70
N ARG A 166 -17.91 -24.95 5.01
CA ARG A 166 -17.69 -26.05 5.97
C ARG A 166 -17.24 -25.56 7.33
N GLU A 167 -17.76 -26.21 8.35
CA GLU A 167 -17.22 -26.08 9.70
C GLU A 167 -15.92 -26.88 9.81
N LEU A 168 -14.85 -26.22 10.21
CA LEU A 168 -13.51 -26.77 10.36
C LEU A 168 -13.08 -26.70 11.84
N ASP A 169 -11.99 -27.37 12.21
CA ASP A 169 -11.42 -27.19 13.55
C ASP A 169 -10.78 -25.79 13.64
N TYR A 170 -11.23 -24.98 14.58
CA TYR A 170 -10.78 -23.60 14.75
C TYR A 170 -9.54 -23.50 15.60
N ASP A 171 -8.66 -22.58 15.27
CA ASP A 171 -7.51 -22.21 16.08
C ASP A 171 -7.91 -21.22 17.16
N THR A 172 -7.09 -21.13 18.21
CA THR A 172 -7.27 -20.19 19.29
C THR A 172 -6.89 -18.78 18.81
N PRO A 173 -7.76 -17.77 18.97
CA PRO A 173 -7.43 -16.39 18.64
C PRO A 173 -6.16 -15.90 19.35
N ALA A 174 -5.38 -15.09 18.66
CA ALA A 174 -4.23 -14.43 19.27
C ALA A 174 -4.68 -13.26 20.15
N GLU A 175 -4.16 -13.19 21.36
CA GLU A 175 -4.51 -12.14 22.33
C GLU A 175 -3.43 -11.06 22.40
N GLY A 176 -3.85 -9.85 22.80
CA GLY A 176 -2.97 -8.74 23.07
C GLY A 176 -2.34 -8.10 21.84
N ILE A 177 -1.29 -7.33 22.08
CA ILE A 177 -0.56 -6.55 21.07
C ILE A 177 0.86 -7.10 20.94
N HIS A 178 1.31 -7.26 19.70
CA HIS A 178 2.66 -7.78 19.38
C HIS A 178 3.82 -6.88 19.86
N CYS A 179 3.54 -5.63 20.18
CA CYS A 179 4.57 -4.66 20.53
C CYS A 179 5.15 -4.84 21.94
N PRO A 180 6.44 -4.55 22.15
CA PRO A 180 6.99 -4.41 23.50
C PRO A 180 6.23 -3.36 24.32
N PRO A 181 6.17 -3.49 25.64
CA PRO A 181 5.53 -2.49 26.51
C PRO A 181 6.06 -1.07 26.19
N LYS A 182 5.15 -0.09 26.13
CA LYS A 182 5.45 1.33 25.89
C LYS A 182 6.22 1.67 24.58
N CYS A 183 6.35 0.72 23.65
CA CYS A 183 7.02 0.97 22.36
C CYS A 183 6.21 1.97 21.52
N GLN A 184 6.86 3.06 21.07
CA GLN A 184 6.27 4.12 20.23
C GLN A 184 7.10 4.41 18.96
N LEU A 185 8.03 3.53 18.59
CA LEU A 185 8.95 3.76 17.49
C LEU A 185 8.25 4.10 16.17
N CYS A 186 7.19 3.37 15.82
CA CYS A 186 6.45 3.61 14.59
C CYS A 186 5.64 4.94 14.61
N GLN A 187 5.12 5.35 15.77
CA GLN A 187 4.43 6.63 15.93
C GLN A 187 5.40 7.79 15.79
N ASN A 188 6.55 7.72 16.49
CA ASN A 188 7.57 8.75 16.48
C ASN A 188 8.26 8.90 15.11
N ALA A 189 8.41 7.80 14.37
CA ALA A 189 9.02 7.80 13.04
C ALA A 189 8.07 8.26 11.93
N CYS A 190 6.75 8.28 12.15
CA CYS A 190 5.80 8.69 11.13
C CYS A 190 5.90 10.19 10.85
N PRO A 191 6.42 10.64 9.70
CA PRO A 191 6.72 12.06 9.47
C PRO A 191 5.45 12.93 9.39
N THR A 192 4.32 12.31 9.06
CA THR A 192 3.02 12.98 8.94
C THR A 192 2.17 12.87 10.21
N GLY A 193 2.63 12.09 11.21
CA GLY A 193 1.83 11.78 12.39
C GLY A 193 0.52 11.03 12.05
N ALA A 194 0.53 10.21 11.01
CA ALA A 194 -0.65 9.46 10.60
C ALA A 194 -1.08 8.42 11.64
N ILE A 195 -0.15 7.86 12.43
CA ILE A 195 -0.44 6.94 13.53
C ILE A 195 -0.76 7.80 14.76
N THR A 196 -2.06 8.04 14.98
CA THR A 196 -2.55 9.02 15.98
C THR A 196 -2.60 8.48 17.39
N ALA A 197 -2.75 7.16 17.54
CA ALA A 197 -2.74 6.45 18.80
C ALA A 197 -2.42 4.97 18.55
N GLU A 198 -2.38 4.18 19.63
CA GLU A 198 -2.23 2.73 19.55
C GLU A 198 -3.33 2.12 18.67
N CYS A 199 -2.92 1.35 17.66
CA CYS A 199 -3.83 0.73 16.69
C CYS A 199 -4.80 1.73 16.00
N ARG A 200 -4.41 3.00 15.89
CA ARG A 200 -5.21 4.03 15.21
C ARG A 200 -4.37 4.78 14.17
N ILE A 201 -4.88 4.83 12.95
CA ILE A 201 -4.28 5.58 11.85
C ILE A 201 -5.33 6.52 11.23
N ASN A 202 -4.90 7.75 10.93
CA ASN A 202 -5.64 8.62 10.02
C ASN A 202 -5.12 8.36 8.60
N PRO A 203 -5.89 7.71 7.71
CA PRO A 203 -5.43 7.35 6.38
C PRO A 203 -5.10 8.59 5.54
N ARG A 204 -5.85 9.69 5.68
CA ARG A 204 -5.63 10.92 4.90
C ARG A 204 -4.28 11.57 5.19
N ARG A 205 -3.67 11.30 6.34
CA ARG A 205 -2.30 11.73 6.70
C ARG A 205 -1.24 10.70 6.29
N CYS A 206 -1.62 9.46 5.98
CA CYS A 206 -0.66 8.41 5.63
C CYS A 206 -0.04 8.64 4.25
N ILE A 207 1.30 8.62 4.17
CA ILE A 207 2.02 8.76 2.89
C ILE A 207 1.57 7.69 1.91
N ALA A 208 1.51 6.42 2.33
CA ALA A 208 1.08 5.34 1.46
C ALA A 208 -0.30 5.61 0.84
N PHE A 209 -1.28 6.06 1.63
CA PHE A 209 -2.60 6.43 1.14
C PHE A 209 -2.52 7.54 0.08
N ASN A 210 -1.74 8.59 0.33
CA ASN A 210 -1.60 9.71 -0.59
C ASN A 210 -0.89 9.36 -1.90
N THR A 211 0.00 8.34 -1.88
CA THR A 211 0.73 7.95 -3.10
C THR A 211 -0.12 7.21 -4.12
N PHE A 212 -1.25 6.58 -3.74
CA PHE A 212 -2.06 5.78 -4.67
C PHE A 212 -3.53 6.21 -4.77
N THR A 213 -3.92 7.36 -4.23
CA THR A 213 -5.27 7.89 -4.41
C THR A 213 -5.53 8.26 -5.88
N THR A 214 -6.63 7.78 -6.44
CA THR A 214 -7.02 7.94 -7.83
C THR A 214 -8.41 8.59 -7.97
N ARG A 215 -8.77 9.03 -9.18
CA ARG A 215 -10.13 9.47 -9.48
C ARG A 215 -11.13 8.33 -9.23
N GLY A 216 -12.18 8.63 -8.50
CA GLY A 216 -13.25 7.66 -8.19
C GLY A 216 -13.15 7.01 -6.81
N ASP A 217 -12.14 7.32 -6.02
CA ASP A 217 -12.04 6.89 -4.62
C ASP A 217 -12.95 7.76 -3.73
N ASN A 218 -14.26 7.72 -3.97
CA ASN A 218 -15.34 8.27 -3.13
C ASN A 218 -14.99 9.57 -2.37
N GLY A 219 -14.60 10.62 -3.12
CA GLY A 219 -14.28 11.94 -2.56
C GLY A 219 -12.83 12.09 -2.04
N VAL A 220 -11.94 11.15 -2.32
CA VAL A 220 -10.51 11.34 -2.09
C VAL A 220 -9.94 12.24 -3.17
N SER A 221 -9.24 13.28 -2.73
CA SER A 221 -8.63 14.26 -3.63
C SER A 221 -7.38 13.72 -4.31
N LEU A 222 -7.23 14.02 -5.60
CA LEU A 222 -5.96 13.82 -6.32
C LEU A 222 -4.89 14.85 -5.92
N TYR A 223 -5.29 15.91 -5.23
CA TYR A 223 -4.39 16.96 -4.76
C TYR A 223 -3.92 16.62 -3.35
N ILE A 224 -2.63 16.38 -3.21
CA ILE A 224 -2.03 16.07 -1.92
C ILE A 224 -1.92 17.37 -1.11
N PRO A 225 -2.36 17.39 0.15
CA PRO A 225 -2.28 18.58 1.00
C PRO A 225 -0.85 19.13 1.10
N ALA A 226 -0.71 20.44 1.06
CA ALA A 226 0.59 21.11 1.04
C ALA A 226 1.49 20.72 2.23
N GLU A 227 0.89 20.51 3.41
CA GLU A 227 1.59 20.10 4.63
C GLU A 227 2.08 18.63 4.60
N ILE A 228 1.54 17.81 3.70
CA ILE A 228 1.95 16.41 3.52
C ILE A 228 3.11 16.28 2.53
N ARG A 229 3.10 17.06 1.44
CA ARG A 229 4.07 16.97 0.33
C ARG A 229 5.54 16.97 0.79
N PRO A 230 6.01 17.90 1.65
CA PRO A 230 7.40 17.89 2.12
C PRO A 230 7.77 16.62 2.89
N LYS A 231 6.79 16.02 3.57
CA LYS A 231 6.97 14.84 4.42
C LYS A 231 6.95 13.53 3.63
N MET A 232 6.55 13.59 2.37
CA MET A 232 6.56 12.42 1.47
C MET A 232 7.97 12.03 1.01
N ALA A 233 8.97 12.90 1.21
CA ALA A 233 10.33 12.66 0.74
C ALA A 233 10.31 12.22 -0.74
N THR A 234 10.86 11.04 -1.05
CA THR A 234 10.93 10.48 -2.43
C THR A 234 9.97 9.33 -2.67
N TRP A 235 8.99 9.11 -1.80
CA TRP A 235 8.01 8.03 -1.96
C TRP A 235 7.13 8.23 -3.19
N ILE A 236 7.20 7.26 -4.11
CA ILE A 236 6.41 7.22 -5.34
C ILE A 236 5.17 6.35 -5.17
N HIS A 237 5.30 5.22 -4.46
CA HIS A 237 4.18 4.29 -4.27
C HIS A 237 4.31 3.53 -2.96
N GLY A 238 3.38 3.76 -2.03
CA GLY A 238 3.45 3.18 -0.68
C GLY A 238 4.40 3.93 0.25
N CYS A 239 4.63 3.35 1.43
CA CYS A 239 5.56 3.85 2.44
C CYS A 239 5.77 2.77 3.51
N ASP A 240 7.02 2.48 3.86
CA ASP A 240 7.37 1.45 4.84
C ASP A 240 7.94 2.00 6.15
N ILE A 241 8.01 3.31 6.36
CA ILE A 241 8.73 3.93 7.49
C ILE A 241 8.34 3.29 8.83
N CYS A 242 7.04 3.13 9.10
CA CYS A 242 6.55 2.57 10.36
C CYS A 242 6.84 1.06 10.52
N GLN A 243 7.05 0.34 9.42
CA GLN A 243 7.46 -1.08 9.43
C GLN A 243 8.98 -1.22 9.50
N GLN A 244 9.74 -0.32 8.83
CA GLN A 244 11.20 -0.35 8.84
C GLN A 244 11.80 -0.09 10.23
N VAL A 245 11.20 0.80 11.02
CA VAL A 245 11.67 1.09 12.38
C VAL A 245 11.21 0.07 13.42
N CYS A 246 10.36 -0.88 13.03
CA CYS A 246 9.81 -1.86 13.97
C CYS A 246 10.87 -2.93 14.32
N PRO A 247 11.19 -3.13 15.60
CA PRO A 247 12.20 -4.14 16.00
C PRO A 247 11.75 -5.58 15.67
N ARG A 248 10.45 -5.81 15.48
CA ARG A 248 9.92 -7.11 15.06
C ARG A 248 10.15 -7.42 13.57
N ASN A 249 10.57 -6.43 12.79
CA ASN A 249 10.90 -6.56 11.37
C ASN A 249 12.41 -6.55 11.09
N GLN A 250 13.24 -6.53 12.12
CA GLN A 250 14.71 -6.49 12.01
C GLN A 250 15.27 -7.87 11.67
N ARG A 251 15.01 -8.35 10.47
CA ARG A 251 15.55 -9.62 9.92
C ARG A 251 16.35 -9.37 8.67
N LYS A 252 17.32 -10.24 8.40
CA LYS A 252 17.97 -10.30 7.10
C LYS A 252 17.04 -10.99 6.10
N SER A 253 17.08 -10.54 4.85
CA SER A 253 16.42 -11.24 3.75
C SER A 253 17.10 -12.58 3.49
N GLU A 254 16.32 -13.64 3.38
CA GLU A 254 16.80 -15.00 3.11
C GLU A 254 16.91 -15.28 1.60
N ILE A 255 16.03 -14.64 0.82
CA ILE A 255 15.97 -14.79 -0.63
C ILE A 255 16.73 -13.64 -1.28
N ALA A 256 17.74 -13.95 -2.08
CA ALA A 256 18.55 -12.94 -2.77
C ALA A 256 17.72 -12.16 -3.81
N ILE A 257 18.12 -10.92 -4.05
CA ILE A 257 17.58 -10.09 -5.13
C ILE A 257 17.96 -10.74 -6.46
N SER A 258 16.98 -10.97 -7.35
CA SER A 258 17.28 -11.49 -8.67
C SER A 258 18.12 -10.48 -9.47
N PRO A 259 19.11 -10.92 -10.26
CA PRO A 259 19.93 -10.01 -11.10
C PRO A 259 19.08 -9.13 -12.03
N TYR A 260 17.97 -9.67 -12.54
CA TYR A 260 17.02 -8.92 -13.36
C TYR A 260 16.39 -7.76 -12.59
N LEU A 261 15.87 -8.00 -11.37
CA LEU A 261 15.27 -6.95 -10.55
C LEU A 261 16.29 -5.91 -10.10
N ALA A 262 17.52 -6.33 -9.75
CA ALA A 262 18.60 -5.41 -9.41
C ALA A 262 18.95 -4.47 -10.58
N LYS A 263 19.02 -5.02 -11.82
CA LYS A 263 19.19 -4.20 -13.01
C LYS A 263 18.06 -3.23 -13.24
N LYS A 264 16.80 -3.70 -13.12
CA LYS A 264 15.61 -2.86 -13.32
C LYS A 264 15.47 -1.77 -12.26
N ALA A 265 15.86 -2.04 -11.03
CA ALA A 265 15.82 -1.04 -9.96
C ALA A 265 16.72 0.17 -10.25
N LYS A 266 17.88 -0.05 -10.91
CA LYS A 266 18.77 1.04 -11.36
C LYS A 266 18.18 1.88 -12.49
N GLU A 267 17.25 1.33 -13.25
CA GLU A 267 16.52 2.06 -14.29
C GLU A 267 15.32 2.86 -13.74
N PHE A 268 14.98 2.71 -12.43
CA PHE A 268 13.84 3.40 -11.80
C PHE A 268 14.22 4.84 -11.46
N ASP A 269 13.90 5.74 -12.36
CA ASP A 269 14.34 7.13 -12.35
C ASP A 269 13.15 8.10 -12.19
N LEU A 270 13.34 9.18 -11.40
CA LEU A 270 12.29 10.16 -11.09
C LEU A 270 11.95 11.04 -12.31
N PHE A 271 12.91 11.37 -13.15
CA PHE A 271 12.66 12.17 -14.36
C PHE A 271 11.84 11.38 -15.37
N SER A 272 12.17 10.11 -15.55
CA SER A 272 11.41 9.19 -16.40
C SER A 272 10.00 8.94 -15.86
N LEU A 273 9.82 8.97 -14.53
CA LEU A 273 8.49 8.87 -13.89
C LEU A 273 7.68 10.16 -14.06
N LEU A 274 8.31 11.33 -14.06
CA LEU A 274 7.64 12.61 -14.27
C LEU A 274 7.06 12.71 -15.69
N THR A 275 7.75 12.15 -16.68
CA THR A 275 7.32 12.10 -18.08
C THR A 275 6.77 10.73 -18.48
N LEU A 276 6.29 9.96 -17.54
CA LEU A 276 5.94 8.54 -17.63
C LEU A 276 5.22 8.18 -18.94
N THR A 277 5.93 7.45 -19.80
CA THR A 277 5.41 6.85 -21.02
C THR A 277 4.93 5.43 -20.77
N GLU A 278 4.03 4.92 -21.62
CA GLU A 278 3.57 3.53 -21.55
C GLU A 278 4.75 2.55 -21.76
N GLU A 279 5.70 2.88 -22.61
CA GLU A 279 6.91 2.07 -22.82
C GLU A 279 7.72 1.95 -21.53
N TYR A 280 8.06 3.07 -20.88
CA TYR A 280 8.83 3.05 -19.63
C TYR A 280 8.06 2.33 -18.52
N TYR A 281 6.76 2.57 -18.43
CA TYR A 281 5.90 1.89 -17.48
C TYR A 281 5.97 0.35 -17.65
N ASN A 282 5.78 -0.15 -18.86
CA ASN A 282 5.80 -1.59 -19.13
C ASN A 282 7.20 -2.21 -18.97
N ARG A 283 8.25 -1.47 -19.34
CA ARG A 283 9.65 -1.95 -19.33
C ARG A 283 10.32 -1.89 -17.96
N VAL A 284 10.00 -0.87 -17.15
CA VAL A 284 10.68 -0.62 -15.86
C VAL A 284 9.76 -0.73 -14.68
N VAL A 285 8.64 0.02 -14.66
CA VAL A 285 7.79 0.13 -13.48
C VAL A 285 7.05 -1.18 -13.19
N LYS A 286 6.39 -1.74 -14.18
CA LYS A 286 5.60 -2.96 -14.06
C LYS A 286 6.39 -4.20 -13.65
N PRO A 287 7.63 -4.44 -14.10
CA PRO A 287 8.46 -5.53 -13.60
C PRO A 287 8.93 -5.37 -12.15
N LEU A 288 9.04 -4.13 -11.67
CA LEU A 288 9.54 -3.85 -10.32
C LEU A 288 8.45 -3.91 -9.26
N MET A 289 7.24 -3.47 -9.60
CA MET A 289 6.17 -3.41 -8.62
C MET A 289 4.82 -3.77 -9.21
N TYR A 290 4.04 -4.52 -8.43
CA TYR A 290 2.61 -4.64 -8.68
C TYR A 290 1.93 -3.33 -8.27
N ASN A 291 1.11 -2.81 -9.16
CA ASN A 291 0.22 -1.73 -8.81
C ASN A 291 -1.14 -1.93 -9.48
N TYR A 292 -2.18 -1.51 -8.81
CA TYR A 292 -3.55 -1.48 -9.30
C TYR A 292 -3.98 -0.09 -9.79
N VAL A 293 -3.09 0.88 -9.65
CA VAL A 293 -3.29 2.25 -10.12
C VAL A 293 -3.17 2.28 -11.64
N ARG A 294 -4.28 2.53 -12.33
CA ARG A 294 -4.34 2.60 -13.79
C ARG A 294 -4.06 3.99 -14.33
N ASP A 295 -4.25 5.01 -13.50
CA ASP A 295 -4.00 6.41 -13.85
C ASP A 295 -2.52 6.76 -13.66
N MET A 296 -1.78 6.80 -14.76
CA MET A 296 -0.35 7.14 -14.77
C MET A 296 -0.07 8.57 -14.27
N SER A 297 -1.05 9.46 -14.26
CA SER A 297 -0.87 10.81 -13.72
C SER A 297 -0.53 10.80 -12.23
N VAL A 298 -0.94 9.77 -11.49
CA VAL A 298 -0.61 9.58 -10.07
C VAL A 298 0.90 9.42 -9.87
N PHE A 299 1.58 8.65 -10.74
CA PHE A 299 3.04 8.49 -10.68
C PHE A 299 3.76 9.77 -11.06
N ARG A 300 3.31 10.47 -12.13
CA ARG A 300 3.89 11.75 -12.55
C ARG A 300 3.73 12.81 -11.45
N ARG A 301 2.55 12.89 -10.82
CA ARG A 301 2.31 13.75 -9.66
C ARG A 301 3.28 13.47 -8.51
N ASN A 302 3.44 12.19 -8.14
CA ASN A 302 4.32 11.79 -7.05
C ASN A 302 5.80 12.04 -7.39
N ALA A 303 6.20 11.89 -8.65
CA ALA A 303 7.54 12.21 -9.12
C ALA A 303 7.82 13.72 -9.04
N ALA A 304 6.84 14.58 -9.39
CA ALA A 304 6.98 16.02 -9.22
C ALA A 304 7.24 16.40 -7.76
N ILE A 305 6.48 15.80 -6.81
CA ILE A 305 6.70 16.02 -5.37
C ILE A 305 8.09 15.54 -4.94
N ALA A 306 8.50 14.36 -5.38
CA ALA A 306 9.81 13.78 -5.03
C ALA A 306 10.97 14.67 -5.52
N LEU A 307 10.91 15.17 -6.74
CA LEU A 307 11.91 16.10 -7.30
C LEU A 307 11.92 17.44 -6.56
N GLY A 308 10.74 17.99 -6.22
CA GLY A 308 10.65 19.18 -5.37
C GLY A 308 11.21 18.97 -3.97
N ASN A 309 11.08 17.77 -3.39
CA ASN A 309 11.66 17.44 -2.09
C ASN A 309 13.18 17.25 -2.14
N LEU A 310 13.73 16.77 -3.26
CA LEU A 310 15.18 16.73 -3.45
C LEU A 310 15.79 18.12 -3.55
N GLY A 311 15.03 19.10 -4.07
CA GLY A 311 15.49 20.49 -4.16
C GLY A 311 16.62 20.71 -5.17
N ASP A 312 16.84 19.78 -6.09
CA ASP A 312 17.91 19.83 -7.07
C ASP A 312 17.55 20.80 -8.20
N PRO A 313 18.37 21.87 -8.44
CA PRO A 313 18.15 22.81 -9.53
C PRO A 313 18.13 22.17 -10.94
N ASP A 314 18.74 21.01 -11.12
CA ASP A 314 18.74 20.28 -12.39
C ASP A 314 17.34 19.73 -12.73
N SER A 315 16.45 19.66 -11.73
CA SER A 315 15.06 19.24 -11.92
C SER A 315 14.16 20.33 -12.52
N VAL A 316 14.61 21.60 -12.56
CA VAL A 316 13.79 22.75 -12.97
C VAL A 316 13.25 22.59 -14.41
N ASP A 317 14.05 22.15 -15.36
CA ASP A 317 13.62 22.04 -16.76
C ASP A 317 12.55 20.96 -16.96
N ALA A 318 12.75 19.80 -16.31
CA ALA A 318 11.76 18.72 -16.34
C ALA A 318 10.43 19.13 -15.68
N LEU A 319 10.51 19.78 -14.51
CA LEU A 319 9.33 20.28 -13.80
C LEU A 319 8.64 21.41 -14.58
N SER A 320 9.40 22.27 -15.28
CA SER A 320 8.83 23.31 -16.14
C SER A 320 8.04 22.71 -17.29
N SER A 321 8.53 21.63 -17.89
CA SER A 321 7.82 20.86 -18.91
C SER A 321 6.53 20.24 -18.36
N ALA A 322 6.55 19.78 -17.11
CA ALA A 322 5.39 19.20 -16.43
C ALA A 322 4.29 20.22 -16.11
N LEU A 323 4.55 21.53 -16.18
CA LEU A 323 3.50 22.57 -16.11
C LEU A 323 2.55 22.53 -17.31
N SER A 324 2.87 21.77 -18.36
CA SER A 324 2.01 21.52 -19.53
C SER A 324 1.41 20.10 -19.54
N ASP A 325 1.51 19.34 -18.45
CA ASP A 325 0.92 17.99 -18.38
C ASP A 325 -0.61 18.05 -18.58
N PRO A 326 -1.23 17.10 -19.31
CA PRO A 326 -2.67 17.07 -19.50
C PRO A 326 -3.46 16.97 -18.19
N ALA A 327 -2.88 16.37 -17.15
CA ALA A 327 -3.52 16.21 -15.84
C ALA A 327 -3.24 17.42 -14.93
N GLU A 328 -4.26 18.17 -14.56
CA GLU A 328 -4.15 19.33 -13.66
C GLU A 328 -3.43 19.00 -12.33
N PRO A 329 -3.68 17.84 -11.67
CA PRO A 329 -2.93 17.49 -10.46
C PRO A 329 -1.42 17.40 -10.66
N VAL A 330 -0.94 16.99 -11.84
CA VAL A 330 0.49 16.96 -12.15
C VAL A 330 1.02 18.39 -12.27
N ARG A 331 0.33 19.26 -13.01
CA ARG A 331 0.71 20.68 -13.17
C ARG A 331 0.76 21.41 -11.83
N SER A 332 -0.24 21.21 -10.98
CA SER A 332 -0.29 21.78 -9.62
C SER A 332 0.93 21.37 -8.78
N HIS A 333 1.26 20.08 -8.75
CA HIS A 333 2.39 19.63 -7.93
C HIS A 333 3.76 19.95 -8.55
N ALA A 334 3.84 20.10 -9.89
CA ALA A 334 5.04 20.62 -10.55
C ALA A 334 5.27 22.10 -10.20
N ALA A 335 4.19 22.90 -10.14
CA ALA A 335 4.28 24.30 -9.69
C ALA A 335 4.78 24.41 -8.25
N TRP A 336 4.22 23.61 -7.35
CA TRP A 336 4.71 23.52 -5.96
C TRP A 336 6.20 23.15 -5.88
N ALA A 337 6.62 22.15 -6.68
CA ALA A 337 8.00 21.70 -6.71
C ALA A 337 8.96 22.80 -7.18
N LEU A 338 8.57 23.55 -8.23
CA LEU A 338 9.34 24.69 -8.73
C LEU A 338 9.44 25.81 -7.70
N GLY A 339 8.34 26.15 -7.01
CA GLY A 339 8.36 27.11 -5.91
C GLY A 339 9.29 26.72 -4.78
N ARG A 340 9.36 25.41 -4.49
CA ARG A 340 10.23 24.86 -3.45
C ARG A 340 11.72 24.84 -3.84
N ILE A 341 12.04 24.56 -5.11
CA ILE A 341 13.42 24.60 -5.61
C ILE A 341 13.90 26.05 -5.73
N GLY A 342 13.04 26.92 -6.24
CA GLY A 342 13.33 28.34 -6.37
C GLY A 342 14.27 28.68 -7.53
N GLY A 343 14.75 29.94 -7.50
CA GLY A 343 15.68 30.47 -8.47
C GLY A 343 15.03 31.09 -9.71
N HIS A 344 15.80 31.85 -10.46
CA HIS A 344 15.30 32.64 -11.62
C HIS A 344 14.64 31.76 -12.70
N ARG A 345 15.19 30.57 -12.99
CA ARG A 345 14.62 29.66 -13.99
C ARG A 345 13.24 29.15 -13.59
N ALA A 346 13.06 28.76 -12.31
CA ALA A 346 11.78 28.31 -11.78
C ALA A 346 10.74 29.46 -11.81
N ARG A 347 11.12 30.67 -11.35
CA ARG A 347 10.26 31.86 -11.42
C ARG A 347 9.76 32.11 -12.86
N LYS A 348 10.67 32.17 -13.82
CA LYS A 348 10.34 32.41 -15.24
C LYS A 348 9.38 31.35 -15.80
N ALA A 349 9.59 30.08 -15.44
CA ALA A 349 8.70 28.98 -15.86
C ALA A 349 7.28 29.14 -15.28
N LEU A 350 7.17 29.46 -13.99
CA LEU A 350 5.90 29.70 -13.32
C LEU A 350 5.14 30.92 -13.88
N GLU A 351 5.83 32.04 -14.12
CA GLU A 351 5.24 33.24 -14.74
C GLU A 351 4.68 32.94 -16.14
N SER A 352 5.45 32.21 -16.97
CA SER A 352 5.01 31.77 -18.30
C SER A 352 3.80 30.85 -18.25
N ALA A 353 3.75 29.93 -17.26
CA ALA A 353 2.65 28.99 -17.10
C ALA A 353 1.37 29.67 -16.60
N LEU A 354 1.48 30.66 -15.71
CA LEU A 354 0.33 31.38 -15.13
C LEU A 354 -0.56 31.99 -16.19
N GLY A 355 0.02 32.54 -17.26
CA GLY A 355 -0.72 33.16 -18.37
C GLY A 355 -1.54 32.18 -19.23
N LYS A 356 -1.21 30.87 -19.14
CA LYS A 356 -1.79 29.80 -19.98
C LYS A 356 -2.63 28.80 -19.19
N GLU A 357 -2.51 28.82 -17.84
CA GLU A 357 -3.16 27.83 -17.01
C GLU A 357 -4.67 28.03 -16.93
N GLY A 358 -5.43 27.01 -17.35
CA GLY A 358 -6.90 27.00 -17.33
C GLY A 358 -7.49 26.29 -16.09
N GLY A 359 -6.71 25.48 -15.39
CA GLY A 359 -7.14 24.77 -14.18
C GLY A 359 -7.08 25.68 -12.94
N GLU A 360 -8.15 25.70 -12.16
CA GLU A 360 -8.26 26.59 -11.00
C GLU A 360 -7.20 26.26 -9.93
N LYS A 361 -7.04 24.96 -9.61
CA LYS A 361 -6.11 24.51 -8.56
C LYS A 361 -4.65 24.65 -8.98
N ALA A 362 -4.34 24.38 -10.24
CA ALA A 362 -2.98 24.56 -10.73
C ALA A 362 -2.63 26.05 -10.81
N ARG A 363 -3.57 26.90 -11.22
CA ARG A 363 -3.39 28.36 -11.22
C ARG A 363 -3.12 28.91 -9.82
N GLN A 364 -3.91 28.49 -8.83
CA GLN A 364 -3.69 28.89 -7.44
C GLN A 364 -2.31 28.45 -6.95
N GLU A 365 -1.91 27.21 -7.23
CA GLU A 365 -0.61 26.69 -6.81
C GLU A 365 0.58 27.43 -7.46
N ILE A 366 0.44 27.84 -8.74
CA ILE A 366 1.43 28.68 -9.42
C ILE A 366 1.55 30.04 -8.72
N GLN A 367 0.43 30.66 -8.36
CA GLN A 367 0.42 31.94 -7.64
C GLN A 367 1.08 31.82 -6.26
N ASP A 368 0.73 30.76 -5.52
CA ASP A 368 1.31 30.48 -4.20
C ASP A 368 2.82 30.22 -4.30
N ALA A 369 3.26 29.49 -5.33
CA ALA A 369 4.68 29.22 -5.59
C ALA A 369 5.43 30.53 -5.92
N LEU A 370 4.87 31.40 -6.77
CA LEU A 370 5.46 32.68 -7.12
C LEU A 370 5.57 33.62 -5.90
N ALA A 371 4.56 33.61 -5.02
CA ALA A 371 4.56 34.42 -3.80
C ALA A 371 5.63 33.99 -2.79
N GLN A 372 6.07 32.73 -2.82
CA GLN A 372 7.14 32.21 -1.94
C GLN A 372 8.55 32.46 -2.48
N LEU A 373 8.67 32.81 -3.75
CA LEU A 373 9.97 33.07 -4.38
C LEU A 373 10.41 34.53 -4.11
N PRO A 374 11.71 34.73 -3.80
CA PRO A 374 12.27 36.08 -3.57
C PRO A 374 12.19 36.97 -4.81
#